data_44cbc9ec210630ee873c0375a29ebd86
#
_entry.id   44cbc9ec210630ee873c0375a29ebd86
#
_cell.length_a   1.000
_cell.length_b   1.000
_cell.length_c   1.000
_cell.angle_alpha   90.00
_cell.angle_beta   90.00
_cell.angle_gamma   90.00
#
_symmetry.space_group_name_H-M   'P 1'
#
loop_
_entity.id
_entity.type
_entity.pdbx_description
1 polymer ?
#
loop_
_entity_poly.entity_id
_entity_poly.type
_entity_poly.pdbx_seq_one_letter_code
_entity_poly.pdbx_strand_id
1 'polypeptide(L)'
;MRPVVTSSAPKASTPPPARPGGDGYGGEGSSGRSESTGSARLGTRGPRPGGGVVVKRMARGADDGYHSQLVPGLKSSLDAVRLINELVYAAERLKLLAADPPGLWGEVAGSGPLEERLWLAFLIALIGPSSGEDELDDPFSAIEAVRVPWGSTPDLDPVVPGPRAGFDPRRWSQTVAAYCGWASKAGSQEQGFKGEPAWTPERRFDRLYERLGSLPGMSRDARFELLSVLGTLGVFEIKVGRLHLAGENETTVAGKRVFGIGDTLLLDRRAMALAEICELPLVALDLGLHNWGTGVRVGGGVPIDLELDPDAIERCRRALKV
;
A
#
# COMPACT_ATOMS: atom_id res chain seq x y z
N MET A 1 -31.43 -47.29 28.27
CA MET A 1 -30.28 -47.85 27.59
C MET A 1 -29.26 -46.75 27.39
N ARG A 2 -28.15 -46.76 28.09
CA ARG A 2 -27.01 -45.83 27.96
C ARG A 2 -25.96 -46.46 27.05
N PRO A 3 -25.33 -45.76 26.10
CA PRO A 3 -24.15 -46.27 25.41
C PRO A 3 -22.88 -45.94 26.19
N VAL A 4 -21.98 -46.90 26.13
CA VAL A 4 -20.67 -47.00 26.77
C VAL A 4 -19.68 -46.08 26.02
N VAL A 5 -18.96 -45.25 26.76
CA VAL A 5 -17.82 -44.43 26.26
C VAL A 5 -16.54 -45.27 26.38
N THR A 6 -15.91 -45.54 25.25
CA THR A 6 -14.58 -46.11 25.22
C THR A 6 -13.52 -45.02 25.09
N SER A 7 -12.70 -44.89 26.11
CA SER A 7 -11.53 -44.03 26.21
C SER A 7 -10.37 -44.61 25.38
N SER A 8 -9.80 -43.83 24.47
CA SER A 8 -8.53 -44.17 23.80
C SER A 8 -7.43 -43.22 24.27
N ALA A 9 -6.34 -43.78 24.79
CA ALA A 9 -5.17 -43.09 25.31
C ALA A 9 -4.30 -42.47 24.21
N PRO A 10 -3.53 -41.39 24.47
CA PRO A 10 -2.67 -40.74 23.50
C PRO A 10 -1.33 -41.46 23.31
N LYS A 11 -0.89 -41.59 22.06
CA LYS A 11 0.42 -42.10 21.67
C LYS A 11 1.53 -41.08 21.96
N ALA A 12 2.58 -41.54 22.62
CA ALA A 12 3.81 -40.83 22.88
C ALA A 12 4.55 -40.45 21.57
N SER A 13 5.03 -39.23 21.48
CA SER A 13 5.89 -38.72 20.42
C SER A 13 7.38 -38.92 20.79
N THR A 14 8.11 -39.50 19.87
CA THR A 14 9.55 -39.74 19.93
C THR A 14 10.31 -38.47 19.54
N PRO A 15 11.40 -38.07 20.22
CA PRO A 15 12.21 -36.92 19.85
C PRO A 15 13.20 -37.24 18.70
N PRO A 16 13.63 -36.25 17.89
CA PRO A 16 14.58 -36.45 16.80
C PRO A 16 16.04 -36.54 17.29
N PRO A 17 16.95 -37.16 16.50
CA PRO A 17 18.32 -37.39 16.87
C PRO A 17 19.22 -36.15 16.78
N ALA A 18 20.21 -36.09 17.68
CA ALA A 18 21.24 -35.07 17.76
C ALA A 18 22.24 -35.14 16.60
N ARG A 19 22.72 -33.96 16.14
CA ARG A 19 23.82 -33.84 15.18
C ARG A 19 25.17 -33.93 15.85
N PRO A 20 26.17 -34.58 15.24
CA PRO A 20 27.53 -34.62 15.76
C PRO A 20 28.30 -33.32 15.44
N GLY A 21 29.09 -32.90 16.42
CA GLY A 21 30.05 -31.81 16.30
C GLY A 21 31.30 -32.25 15.53
N GLY A 22 31.90 -31.28 14.82
CA GLY A 22 33.18 -31.44 14.15
C GLY A 22 34.10 -30.30 14.55
N ASP A 23 35.19 -30.67 15.15
CA ASP A 23 36.26 -29.86 15.69
C ASP A 23 37.10 -29.17 14.62
N GLY A 24 37.66 -28.06 15.02
CA GLY A 24 38.62 -27.17 14.60
C GLY A 24 39.83 -27.58 13.77
N TYR A 25 40.43 -26.58 13.16
CA TYR A 25 41.89 -26.40 13.11
C TYR A 25 42.20 -24.94 12.72
N GLY A 26 43.12 -24.37 13.49
CA GLY A 26 43.70 -23.07 13.27
C GLY A 26 44.81 -23.11 12.20
N GLY A 27 45.19 -21.94 11.72
CA GLY A 27 46.32 -21.72 10.80
C GLY A 27 46.63 -20.25 10.71
N GLU A 28 47.64 -19.81 11.46
CA GLU A 28 48.32 -18.51 11.32
C GLU A 28 49.10 -18.48 10.01
N GLY A 29 49.32 -17.28 9.47
CA GLY A 29 50.46 -17.11 8.58
C GLY A 29 50.41 -15.95 7.60
N SER A 30 51.06 -14.87 7.97
CA SER A 30 52.09 -14.17 7.18
C SER A 30 51.73 -13.15 6.09
N SER A 31 52.13 -11.97 6.41
CA SER A 31 52.49 -10.79 5.61
C SER A 31 53.08 -11.04 4.20
N GLY A 32 52.63 -10.24 3.25
CA GLY A 32 53.28 -10.12 1.94
C GLY A 32 52.90 -8.82 1.23
N ARG A 33 53.68 -7.79 1.43
CA ARG A 33 53.69 -6.52 0.69
C ARG A 33 54.34 -6.76 -0.68
N SER A 34 53.67 -6.44 -1.79
CA SER A 34 54.35 -6.17 -3.04
C SER A 34 53.60 -5.14 -3.89
N GLU A 35 54.24 -4.02 -4.06
CA GLU A 35 53.95 -3.01 -5.07
C GLU A 35 54.20 -3.59 -6.46
N SER A 36 53.31 -3.36 -7.42
CA SER A 36 53.68 -3.33 -8.83
C SER A 36 52.77 -2.38 -9.61
N THR A 37 53.36 -1.38 -10.11
CA THR A 37 52.97 -0.46 -11.17
C THR A 37 52.59 -1.20 -12.45
N GLY A 38 51.51 -0.78 -13.13
CA GLY A 38 51.33 -1.25 -14.51
C GLY A 38 50.00 -0.91 -15.15
N SER A 39 49.99 0.19 -15.88
CA SER A 39 49.32 0.39 -17.18
C SER A 39 47.81 0.44 -17.27
N ALA A 40 47.34 1.65 -17.57
CA ALA A 40 45.99 1.99 -18.02
C ALA A 40 45.62 1.24 -19.31
N ARG A 41 44.46 0.56 -19.29
CA ARG A 41 43.67 0.31 -20.50
C ARG A 41 42.29 0.95 -20.32
N LEU A 42 42.09 2.04 -21.08
CA LEU A 42 40.76 2.60 -21.32
C LEU A 42 39.89 1.55 -22.02
N GLY A 43 38.95 0.98 -21.27
CA GLY A 43 37.84 0.24 -21.82
C GLY A 43 36.58 1.12 -21.71
N THR A 44 36.21 1.71 -22.82
CA THR A 44 34.92 2.40 -23.00
C THR A 44 33.77 1.41 -22.76
N ARG A 45 33.24 1.36 -21.54
CA ARG A 45 31.95 0.75 -21.27
C ARG A 45 30.89 1.79 -21.60
N GLY A 46 30.13 1.56 -22.67
CA GLY A 46 28.92 2.31 -23.01
C GLY A 46 27.90 2.27 -21.88
N PRO A 47 27.07 3.30 -21.79
CA PRO A 47 26.05 3.38 -20.73
C PRO A 47 25.04 2.24 -20.86
N ARG A 48 24.92 1.42 -19.84
CA ARG A 48 23.80 0.47 -19.70
C ARG A 48 22.53 1.28 -19.50
N PRO A 49 21.45 1.03 -20.26
CA PRO A 49 20.14 1.61 -19.98
C PRO A 49 19.54 0.87 -18.77
N GLY A 50 19.91 1.29 -17.59
CA GLY A 50 19.24 0.96 -16.35
C GLY A 50 18.34 2.13 -16.00
N GLY A 51 17.08 2.11 -16.44
CA GLY A 51 16.04 3.02 -15.97
C GLY A 51 15.79 2.79 -14.48
N GLY A 52 16.67 3.29 -13.63
CA GLY A 52 16.41 3.43 -12.21
C GLY A 52 15.37 4.54 -12.04
N VAL A 53 14.20 4.21 -11.55
CA VAL A 53 13.24 5.20 -11.08
C VAL A 53 13.97 6.06 -10.05
N VAL A 54 14.27 7.31 -10.41
CA VAL A 54 14.81 8.29 -9.48
C VAL A 54 13.67 8.68 -8.56
N VAL A 55 13.59 8.01 -7.40
CA VAL A 55 12.67 8.42 -6.33
C VAL A 55 13.09 9.82 -5.88
N LYS A 56 12.40 10.83 -6.38
CA LYS A 56 12.56 12.22 -5.99
C LYS A 56 12.04 12.36 -4.55
N ARG A 57 12.90 12.15 -3.56
CA ARG A 57 12.54 12.39 -2.17
C ARG A 57 12.31 13.88 -1.98
N MET A 58 11.15 14.23 -1.40
CA MET A 58 10.83 15.61 -1.06
C MET A 58 11.96 16.23 -0.22
N ALA A 59 12.48 17.40 -0.65
CA ALA A 59 13.39 18.18 0.17
C ALA A 59 12.65 18.62 1.44
N ARG A 60 13.23 18.33 2.61
CA ARG A 60 12.68 18.75 3.90
C ARG A 60 12.74 20.27 4.03
N GLY A 61 11.70 20.85 4.64
CA GLY A 61 11.77 22.22 5.11
C GLY A 61 12.88 22.36 6.16
N ALA A 62 13.48 23.57 6.24
CA ALA A 62 14.43 23.86 7.30
C ALA A 62 13.72 23.80 8.66
N ASP A 63 14.42 23.36 9.68
CA ASP A 63 13.94 23.40 11.06
C ASP A 63 13.75 24.88 11.47
N ASP A 64 12.50 25.28 11.71
CA ASP A 64 12.10 26.62 12.10
C ASP A 64 11.58 26.68 13.54
N GLY A 65 11.81 25.60 14.31
CA GLY A 65 11.34 25.48 15.69
C GLY A 65 9.89 25.02 15.81
N TYR A 66 9.23 24.65 14.69
CA TYR A 66 7.87 24.14 14.72
C TYR A 66 7.74 22.91 15.62
N HIS A 67 6.68 22.89 16.41
CA HIS A 67 6.38 21.78 17.31
C HIS A 67 4.86 21.56 17.44
N SER A 68 4.42 20.32 17.19
CA SER A 68 3.05 19.88 17.42
C SER A 68 3.02 18.51 18.07
N GLN A 69 2.14 18.32 19.05
CA GLN A 69 1.95 17.03 19.72
C GLN A 69 1.32 15.98 18.81
N LEU A 70 0.55 16.40 17.80
CA LEU A 70 -0.08 15.50 16.84
C LEU A 70 0.92 14.94 15.84
N VAL A 71 1.91 15.73 15.45
CA VAL A 71 2.92 15.40 14.45
C VAL A 71 4.34 15.68 14.96
N PRO A 72 4.76 15.08 16.07
CA PRO A 72 5.99 15.44 16.79
C PRO A 72 7.28 15.18 15.98
N GLY A 73 7.19 14.42 14.90
CA GLY A 73 8.32 14.18 14.00
C GLY A 73 8.59 15.34 13.03
N LEU A 74 7.65 16.28 12.85
CA LEU A 74 7.84 17.46 12.02
C LEU A 74 8.54 18.57 12.81
N LYS A 75 9.51 19.23 12.16
CA LYS A 75 10.31 20.33 12.72
C LYS A 75 10.23 21.60 11.88
N SER A 76 9.42 21.56 10.82
CA SER A 76 9.21 22.65 9.89
C SER A 76 7.72 22.94 9.73
N SER A 77 7.32 24.19 9.92
CA SER A 77 5.95 24.65 9.66
C SER A 77 5.55 24.46 8.20
N LEU A 78 6.50 24.63 7.27
CA LEU A 78 6.28 24.39 5.84
C LEU A 78 5.94 22.92 5.57
N ASP A 79 6.62 21.97 6.21
CA ASP A 79 6.33 20.55 6.05
C ASP A 79 4.96 20.19 6.66
N ALA A 80 4.56 20.85 7.75
CA ALA A 80 3.23 20.69 8.32
C ALA A 80 2.12 21.22 7.39
N VAL A 81 2.33 22.40 6.77
CA VAL A 81 1.39 22.95 5.76
C VAL A 81 1.28 22.03 4.56
N ARG A 82 2.40 21.49 4.06
CA ARG A 82 2.39 20.50 2.96
C ARG A 82 1.60 19.25 3.34
N LEU A 83 1.80 18.75 4.58
CA LEU A 83 1.04 17.59 5.06
C LEU A 83 -0.46 17.88 5.06
N ILE A 84 -0.88 19.03 5.59
CA ILE A 84 -2.29 19.44 5.62
C ILE A 84 -2.89 19.40 4.20
N ASN A 85 -2.21 20.00 3.22
CA ASN A 85 -2.70 20.05 1.84
C ASN A 85 -2.90 18.64 1.25
N GLU A 86 -1.97 17.70 1.50
CA GLU A 86 -2.11 16.34 0.99
C GLU A 86 -3.19 15.54 1.74
N LEU A 87 -3.39 15.78 3.04
CA LEU A 87 -4.47 15.15 3.81
C LEU A 87 -5.84 15.63 3.35
N VAL A 88 -5.99 16.95 3.15
CA VAL A 88 -7.25 17.53 2.66
C VAL A 88 -7.52 17.09 1.22
N TYR A 89 -6.50 17.11 0.34
CA TYR A 89 -6.63 16.56 -1.01
C TYR A 89 -7.15 15.11 -1.00
N ALA A 90 -6.56 14.26 -0.17
CA ALA A 90 -7.00 12.87 -0.07
C ALA A 90 -8.45 12.74 0.45
N ALA A 91 -8.90 13.64 1.30
CA ALA A 91 -10.30 13.69 1.75
C ALA A 91 -11.25 14.13 0.63
N GLU A 92 -10.88 15.17 -0.15
CA GLU A 92 -11.69 15.61 -1.31
C GLU A 92 -11.77 14.52 -2.40
N ARG A 93 -10.65 13.81 -2.64
CA ARG A 93 -10.65 12.63 -3.51
C ARG A 93 -11.70 11.60 -3.09
N LEU A 94 -11.82 11.31 -1.81
CA LEU A 94 -12.82 10.36 -1.31
C LEU A 94 -14.25 10.86 -1.52
N LYS A 95 -14.49 12.16 -1.34
CA LYS A 95 -15.79 12.77 -1.61
C LYS A 95 -16.17 12.62 -3.09
N LEU A 96 -15.22 12.89 -3.99
CA LEU A 96 -15.45 12.71 -5.43
C LEU A 96 -15.72 11.25 -5.79
N LEU A 97 -14.90 10.32 -5.28
CA LEU A 97 -15.13 8.88 -5.51
C LEU A 97 -16.49 8.41 -5.00
N ALA A 98 -16.99 8.94 -3.89
CA ALA A 98 -18.29 8.56 -3.36
C ALA A 98 -19.47 9.19 -4.14
N ALA A 99 -19.30 10.39 -4.70
CA ALA A 99 -20.35 11.13 -5.36
C ALA A 99 -20.42 10.90 -6.88
N ASP A 100 -19.26 10.96 -7.54
CA ASP A 100 -19.12 10.88 -9.00
C ASP A 100 -17.75 10.26 -9.37
N PRO A 101 -17.61 8.95 -9.22
CA PRO A 101 -16.33 8.26 -9.44
C PRO A 101 -15.89 8.36 -10.92
N PRO A 102 -14.68 8.88 -11.20
CA PRO A 102 -14.21 9.08 -12.56
C PRO A 102 -13.70 7.80 -13.21
N GLY A 103 -13.77 7.76 -14.56
CA GLY A 103 -13.17 6.72 -15.40
C GLY A 103 -13.56 5.30 -14.98
N LEU A 104 -12.59 4.41 -14.88
CA LEU A 104 -12.84 3.01 -14.52
C LEU A 104 -13.41 2.83 -13.10
N TRP A 105 -13.23 3.79 -12.19
CA TRP A 105 -13.91 3.75 -10.89
C TRP A 105 -15.43 3.89 -11.03
N GLY A 106 -15.90 4.65 -12.04
CA GLY A 106 -17.32 4.73 -12.38
C GLY A 106 -17.89 3.38 -12.83
N GLU A 107 -17.11 2.60 -13.59
CA GLU A 107 -17.52 1.24 -13.96
C GLU A 107 -17.57 0.30 -12.75
N VAL A 108 -16.60 0.41 -11.83
CA VAL A 108 -16.60 -0.37 -10.59
C VAL A 108 -17.81 -0.03 -9.72
N ALA A 109 -18.22 1.24 -9.63
CA ALA A 109 -19.41 1.66 -8.91
C ALA A 109 -20.72 1.29 -9.62
N GLY A 110 -20.70 1.13 -10.94
CA GLY A 110 -21.86 0.94 -11.80
C GLY A 110 -22.68 -0.33 -11.55
N SER A 111 -23.60 -0.62 -12.48
CA SER A 111 -24.57 -1.73 -12.35
C SER A 111 -24.19 -3.00 -13.13
N GLY A 112 -22.98 -3.10 -13.66
CA GLY A 112 -22.49 -4.28 -14.37
C GLY A 112 -22.38 -5.53 -13.49
N PRO A 113 -22.06 -6.70 -14.06
CA PRO A 113 -21.86 -7.94 -13.31
C PRO A 113 -20.84 -7.74 -12.19
N LEU A 114 -21.19 -8.11 -10.96
CA LEU A 114 -20.36 -7.81 -9.78
C LEU A 114 -18.97 -8.45 -9.88
N GLU A 115 -18.84 -9.66 -10.40
CA GLU A 115 -17.55 -10.34 -10.59
C GLU A 115 -16.62 -9.57 -11.54
N GLU A 116 -17.14 -8.99 -12.62
CA GLU A 116 -16.36 -8.14 -13.55
C GLU A 116 -15.93 -6.83 -12.89
N ARG A 117 -16.81 -6.22 -12.11
CA ARG A 117 -16.51 -4.99 -11.35
C ARG A 117 -15.43 -5.21 -10.28
N LEU A 118 -15.47 -6.33 -9.59
CA LEU A 118 -14.47 -6.71 -8.59
C LEU A 118 -13.13 -7.03 -9.23
N TRP A 119 -13.17 -7.72 -10.37
CA TRP A 119 -11.99 -8.00 -11.16
C TRP A 119 -11.32 -6.70 -11.65
N LEU A 120 -12.11 -5.77 -12.18
CA LEU A 120 -11.63 -4.45 -12.60
C LEU A 120 -11.01 -3.69 -11.42
N ALA A 121 -11.67 -3.65 -10.27
CA ALA A 121 -11.13 -3.02 -9.06
C ALA A 121 -9.77 -3.63 -8.63
N PHE A 122 -9.65 -4.96 -8.72
CA PHE A 122 -8.38 -5.64 -8.44
C PHE A 122 -7.30 -5.23 -9.44
N LEU A 123 -7.59 -5.18 -10.75
CA LEU A 123 -6.61 -4.76 -11.76
C LEU A 123 -6.18 -3.31 -11.55
N ILE A 124 -7.13 -2.40 -11.23
CA ILE A 124 -6.81 -1.01 -10.93
C ILE A 124 -5.87 -0.91 -9.72
N ALA A 125 -6.15 -1.63 -8.65
CA ALA A 125 -5.32 -1.61 -7.45
C ALA A 125 -3.95 -2.29 -7.65
N LEU A 126 -3.88 -3.30 -8.51
CA LEU A 126 -2.64 -4.03 -8.82
C LEU A 126 -1.70 -3.20 -9.69
N ILE A 127 -2.22 -2.65 -10.78
CA ILE A 127 -1.44 -1.90 -11.78
C ILE A 127 -1.19 -0.47 -11.28
N GLY A 128 -2.19 0.14 -10.67
CA GLY A 128 -2.19 1.54 -10.26
C GLY A 128 -2.42 2.48 -11.45
N PRO A 129 -3.34 3.46 -11.32
CA PRO A 129 -3.47 4.53 -12.31
C PRO A 129 -2.19 5.34 -12.44
N SER A 130 -1.92 5.91 -13.62
CA SER A 130 -0.78 6.82 -13.84
C SER A 130 -0.91 8.08 -12.96
N SER A 131 0.18 8.85 -12.83
CA SER A 131 0.20 10.05 -11.98
C SER A 131 -0.68 11.18 -12.52
N GLY A 132 -1.04 11.16 -13.81
CA GLY A 132 -1.80 12.24 -14.44
C GLY A 132 -1.00 13.54 -14.57
N GLU A 133 0.35 13.45 -14.66
CA GLU A 133 1.21 14.61 -14.84
C GLU A 133 0.98 15.29 -16.21
N ASP A 134 0.60 14.51 -17.22
CA ASP A 134 0.18 15.02 -18.51
C ASP A 134 -1.36 15.13 -18.56
N GLU A 135 -1.89 16.33 -18.70
CA GLU A 135 -3.35 16.62 -18.76
C GLU A 135 -4.08 15.87 -19.88
N LEU A 136 -3.35 15.31 -20.85
CA LEU A 136 -3.88 14.60 -22.01
C LEU A 136 -3.93 13.09 -21.83
N ASP A 137 -3.29 12.55 -20.81
CA ASP A 137 -3.22 11.11 -20.59
C ASP A 137 -4.32 10.63 -19.64
N ASP A 138 -5.18 9.74 -20.14
CA ASP A 138 -6.11 9.02 -19.27
C ASP A 138 -5.33 8.19 -18.25
N PRO A 139 -5.51 8.44 -16.94
CA PRO A 139 -4.79 7.72 -15.90
C PRO A 139 -5.04 6.20 -15.91
N PHE A 140 -6.07 5.73 -16.57
CA PHE A 140 -6.43 4.32 -16.67
C PHE A 140 -5.96 3.64 -17.96
N SER A 141 -5.36 4.36 -18.89
CA SER A 141 -4.98 3.84 -20.22
C SER A 141 -4.18 2.53 -20.18
N ALA A 142 -3.21 2.43 -19.26
CA ALA A 142 -2.42 1.21 -19.09
C ALA A 142 -3.25 0.00 -18.60
N ILE A 143 -4.30 0.25 -17.82
CA ILE A 143 -5.20 -0.77 -17.29
C ILE A 143 -6.18 -1.22 -18.38
N GLU A 144 -6.73 -0.28 -19.13
CA GLU A 144 -7.62 -0.55 -20.26
C GLU A 144 -6.95 -1.40 -21.35
N ALA A 145 -5.67 -1.09 -21.65
CA ALA A 145 -4.90 -1.80 -22.65
C ALA A 145 -4.73 -3.31 -22.37
N VAL A 146 -4.77 -3.72 -21.11
CA VAL A 146 -4.54 -5.10 -20.67
C VAL A 146 -5.75 -5.75 -20.03
N ARG A 147 -6.87 -5.02 -19.97
CA ARG A 147 -8.11 -5.50 -19.39
C ARG A 147 -8.63 -6.72 -20.16
N VAL A 148 -8.95 -7.76 -19.42
CA VAL A 148 -9.59 -8.99 -19.92
C VAL A 148 -10.77 -9.34 -19.02
N PRO A 149 -11.79 -10.08 -19.50
CA PRO A 149 -12.90 -10.54 -18.67
C PRO A 149 -12.44 -11.41 -17.49
N TRP A 150 -13.22 -11.39 -16.42
CA TRP A 150 -13.02 -12.30 -15.29
C TRP A 150 -12.90 -13.77 -15.75
N GLY A 151 -11.94 -14.49 -15.19
CA GLY A 151 -11.63 -15.87 -15.62
C GLY A 151 -10.58 -15.96 -16.74
N SER A 152 -10.19 -14.84 -17.34
CA SER A 152 -9.08 -14.76 -18.29
C SER A 152 -7.81 -14.23 -17.61
N THR A 153 -6.63 -14.57 -18.15
CA THR A 153 -5.35 -14.09 -17.63
C THR A 153 -4.88 -12.90 -18.46
N PRO A 154 -4.70 -11.70 -17.87
CA PRO A 154 -4.16 -10.55 -18.58
C PRO A 154 -2.67 -10.73 -18.87
N ASP A 155 -2.20 -10.18 -20.00
CA ASP A 155 -0.78 -10.02 -20.27
C ASP A 155 -0.31 -8.67 -19.67
N LEU A 156 0.43 -8.73 -18.57
CA LEU A 156 0.94 -7.54 -17.88
C LEU A 156 2.40 -7.21 -18.22
N ASP A 157 3.08 -8.01 -19.05
CA ASP A 157 4.49 -7.77 -19.38
C ASP A 157 4.76 -6.38 -20.00
N PRO A 158 3.89 -5.82 -20.87
CA PRO A 158 4.09 -4.49 -21.43
C PRO A 158 3.69 -3.34 -20.47
N VAL A 159 3.11 -3.64 -19.31
CA VAL A 159 2.52 -2.62 -18.42
C VAL A 159 3.58 -1.85 -17.67
N VAL A 160 3.49 -0.52 -17.73
CA VAL A 160 4.21 0.38 -16.83
C VAL A 160 3.31 0.64 -15.62
N PRO A 161 3.70 0.18 -14.43
CA PRO A 161 2.87 0.35 -13.24
C PRO A 161 2.82 1.81 -12.78
N GLY A 162 1.67 2.22 -12.28
CA GLY A 162 1.50 3.54 -11.66
C GLY A 162 2.26 3.68 -10.33
N PRO A 163 2.35 4.90 -9.78
CA PRO A 163 3.19 5.21 -8.61
C PRO A 163 2.84 4.45 -7.34
N ARG A 164 1.60 4.00 -7.20
CA ARG A 164 1.11 3.22 -6.03
C ARG A 164 0.81 1.78 -6.35
N ALA A 165 1.29 1.29 -7.49
CA ALA A 165 1.04 -0.07 -7.91
C ALA A 165 1.48 -1.08 -6.84
N GLY A 166 0.64 -2.07 -6.65
CA GLY A 166 1.00 -3.25 -5.86
C GLY A 166 1.80 -4.26 -6.66
N PHE A 167 2.49 -3.80 -7.67
CA PHE A 167 2.95 -4.61 -8.76
C PHE A 167 4.47 -4.82 -8.71
N ASP A 168 4.88 -6.06 -8.53
CA ASP A 168 6.25 -6.49 -8.85
C ASP A 168 6.23 -7.17 -10.22
N PRO A 169 6.81 -6.57 -11.28
CA PRO A 169 6.80 -7.13 -12.64
C PRO A 169 7.30 -8.57 -12.73
N ARG A 170 8.09 -9.01 -11.74
CA ARG A 170 8.60 -10.38 -11.69
C ARG A 170 7.61 -11.39 -11.10
N ARG A 171 6.54 -10.91 -10.47
CA ARG A 171 5.61 -11.72 -9.68
C ARG A 171 4.14 -11.56 -10.07
N TRP A 172 3.82 -10.68 -11.01
CA TRP A 172 2.44 -10.35 -11.34
C TRP A 172 1.59 -11.57 -11.72
N SER A 173 2.15 -12.51 -12.51
CA SER A 173 1.45 -13.74 -12.88
C SER A 173 1.10 -14.60 -11.65
N GLN A 174 2.00 -14.64 -10.65
CA GLN A 174 1.74 -15.34 -9.39
C GLN A 174 0.67 -14.63 -8.57
N THR A 175 0.68 -13.28 -8.55
CA THR A 175 -0.31 -12.48 -7.83
C THR A 175 -1.70 -12.66 -8.42
N VAL A 176 -1.84 -12.58 -9.75
CA VAL A 176 -3.09 -12.83 -10.47
C VAL A 176 -3.61 -14.25 -10.22
N ALA A 177 -2.75 -15.26 -10.39
CA ALA A 177 -3.13 -16.66 -10.16
C ALA A 177 -3.55 -16.91 -8.70
N ALA A 178 -2.85 -16.29 -7.74
CA ALA A 178 -3.19 -16.41 -6.34
C ALA A 178 -4.52 -15.73 -5.99
N TYR A 179 -4.80 -14.56 -6.57
CA TYR A 179 -6.09 -13.89 -6.43
C TYR A 179 -7.24 -14.72 -7.00
N CYS A 180 -7.11 -15.25 -8.22
CA CYS A 180 -8.08 -16.15 -8.81
C CYS A 180 -8.29 -17.40 -7.94
N GLY A 181 -7.21 -17.99 -7.42
CA GLY A 181 -7.27 -19.11 -6.50
C GLY A 181 -7.96 -18.78 -5.16
N TRP A 182 -7.75 -17.58 -4.63
CA TRP A 182 -8.44 -17.09 -3.45
C TRP A 182 -9.94 -16.94 -3.69
N ALA A 183 -10.35 -16.31 -4.80
CA ALA A 183 -11.74 -16.16 -5.17
C ALA A 183 -12.43 -17.53 -5.39
N SER A 184 -11.77 -18.43 -6.10
CA SER A 184 -12.29 -19.80 -6.35
C SER A 184 -12.49 -20.58 -5.04
N LYS A 185 -11.57 -20.48 -4.07
CA LYS A 185 -11.70 -21.13 -2.76
C LYS A 185 -12.86 -20.57 -1.95
N ALA A 186 -13.18 -19.29 -2.11
CA ALA A 186 -14.33 -18.66 -1.49
C ALA A 186 -15.66 -18.98 -2.19
N GLY A 187 -15.62 -19.54 -3.39
CA GLY A 187 -16.75 -19.81 -4.27
C GLY A 187 -16.95 -18.73 -5.35
N SER A 188 -16.63 -17.48 -5.04
CA SER A 188 -16.60 -16.34 -5.98
C SER A 188 -15.81 -15.18 -5.34
N GLN A 189 -15.51 -14.13 -6.13
CA GLN A 189 -14.95 -12.88 -5.56
C GLN A 189 -15.93 -12.27 -4.56
N GLU A 190 -17.21 -12.20 -4.91
CA GLU A 190 -18.26 -11.68 -4.04
C GLU A 190 -18.26 -12.36 -2.67
N GLN A 191 -18.23 -13.70 -2.63
CA GLN A 191 -18.20 -14.44 -1.37
C GLN A 191 -16.92 -14.20 -0.58
N GLY A 192 -15.79 -14.06 -1.29
CA GLY A 192 -14.51 -13.72 -0.69
C GLY A 192 -14.54 -12.37 0.05
N PHE A 193 -15.11 -11.33 -0.59
CA PHE A 193 -15.24 -9.98 -0.03
C PHE A 193 -16.35 -9.85 1.04
N LYS A 194 -17.45 -10.56 0.90
CA LYS A 194 -18.51 -10.57 1.93
C LYS A 194 -17.98 -11.02 3.29
N GLY A 195 -17.17 -12.06 3.30
CA GLY A 195 -16.67 -12.64 4.54
C GLY A 195 -17.78 -13.19 5.43
N GLU A 196 -17.61 -13.08 6.75
CA GLU A 196 -18.61 -13.58 7.71
C GLU A 196 -19.67 -12.52 8.04
N PRO A 197 -20.96 -12.88 8.10
CA PRO A 197 -22.05 -11.93 8.39
C PRO A 197 -21.92 -11.19 9.74
N ALA A 198 -21.23 -11.79 10.71
CA ALA A 198 -21.03 -11.21 12.03
C ALA A 198 -19.92 -10.15 12.09
N TRP A 199 -19.21 -9.88 11.00
CA TRP A 199 -18.15 -8.87 10.99
C TRP A 199 -18.74 -7.47 10.87
N THR A 200 -18.26 -6.56 11.72
CA THR A 200 -18.48 -5.12 11.51
C THR A 200 -17.72 -4.67 10.25
N PRO A 201 -18.09 -3.53 9.64
CA PRO A 201 -17.37 -3.00 8.47
C PRO A 201 -15.86 -2.86 8.71
N GLU A 202 -15.42 -2.42 9.89
CA GLU A 202 -14.01 -2.28 10.25
C GLU A 202 -13.32 -3.64 10.39
N ARG A 203 -13.98 -4.60 11.06
CA ARG A 203 -13.45 -5.96 11.17
C ARG A 203 -13.37 -6.65 9.82
N ARG A 204 -14.33 -6.38 8.93
CA ARG A 204 -14.30 -6.89 7.55
C ARG A 204 -13.09 -6.35 6.80
N PHE A 205 -12.80 -5.05 6.90
CA PHE A 205 -11.58 -4.46 6.33
C PHE A 205 -10.34 -5.18 6.84
N ASP A 206 -10.16 -5.28 8.15
CA ASP A 206 -8.98 -5.91 8.76
C ASP A 206 -8.78 -7.35 8.31
N ARG A 207 -9.86 -8.15 8.32
CA ARG A 207 -9.80 -9.55 7.93
C ARG A 207 -9.50 -9.75 6.44
N LEU A 208 -10.09 -8.93 5.59
CA LEU A 208 -9.81 -8.97 4.15
C LEU A 208 -8.38 -8.48 3.86
N TYR A 209 -7.93 -7.43 4.54
CA TYR A 209 -6.58 -6.93 4.43
C TYR A 209 -5.53 -8.00 4.80
N GLU A 210 -5.76 -8.76 5.88
CA GLU A 210 -4.91 -9.87 6.29
C GLU A 210 -4.93 -11.02 5.25
N ARG A 211 -6.13 -11.41 4.78
CA ARG A 211 -6.30 -12.47 3.77
C ARG A 211 -5.62 -12.14 2.45
N LEU A 212 -5.85 -10.94 1.92
CA LEU A 212 -5.18 -10.47 0.71
C LEU A 212 -3.67 -10.34 0.89
N GLY A 213 -3.21 -10.10 2.12
CA GLY A 213 -1.78 -10.06 2.46
C GLY A 213 -1.06 -11.39 2.36
N SER A 214 -1.77 -12.51 2.32
CA SER A 214 -1.20 -13.82 2.07
C SER A 214 -0.95 -14.10 0.59
N LEU A 215 -1.47 -13.25 -0.32
CA LEU A 215 -1.28 -13.40 -1.76
C LEU A 215 0.13 -12.94 -2.15
N PRO A 216 0.92 -13.77 -2.85
CA PRO A 216 2.25 -13.39 -3.30
C PRO A 216 2.22 -12.11 -4.14
N GLY A 217 3.10 -11.17 -3.86
CA GLY A 217 3.22 -9.92 -4.63
C GLY A 217 2.15 -8.86 -4.36
N MET A 218 1.13 -9.15 -3.57
CA MET A 218 0.10 -8.16 -3.21
C MET A 218 0.65 -7.19 -2.16
N SER A 219 0.99 -5.97 -2.58
CA SER A 219 1.60 -4.97 -1.69
C SER A 219 0.63 -4.46 -0.61
N ARG A 220 1.17 -3.75 0.38
CA ARG A 220 0.38 -3.06 1.39
C ARG A 220 -0.55 -2.03 0.74
N ASP A 221 -0.03 -1.23 -0.19
CA ASP A 221 -0.76 -0.12 -0.80
C ASP A 221 -1.87 -0.62 -1.72
N ALA A 222 -1.62 -1.66 -2.53
CA ALA A 222 -2.66 -2.26 -3.37
C ALA A 222 -3.83 -2.86 -2.57
N ARG A 223 -3.53 -3.56 -1.45
CA ARG A 223 -4.59 -4.10 -0.57
C ARG A 223 -5.42 -3.00 0.05
N PHE A 224 -4.74 -1.97 0.54
CA PHE A 224 -5.39 -0.84 1.20
C PHE A 224 -6.27 -0.08 0.20
N GLU A 225 -5.75 0.23 -0.98
CA GLU A 225 -6.49 0.91 -2.05
C GLU A 225 -7.73 0.11 -2.47
N LEU A 226 -7.55 -1.19 -2.81
CA LEU A 226 -8.66 -2.04 -3.21
C LEU A 226 -9.80 -2.03 -2.19
N LEU A 227 -9.50 -2.25 -0.92
CA LEU A 227 -10.53 -2.36 0.11
C LEU A 227 -11.15 -1.01 0.45
N SER A 228 -10.35 0.06 0.52
CA SER A 228 -10.86 1.39 0.84
C SER A 228 -11.75 1.94 -0.27
N VAL A 229 -11.39 1.71 -1.54
CA VAL A 229 -12.20 2.15 -2.67
C VAL A 229 -13.48 1.34 -2.79
N LEU A 230 -13.45 0.00 -2.64
CA LEU A 230 -14.68 -0.82 -2.62
C LEU A 230 -15.65 -0.36 -1.53
N GLY A 231 -15.14 0.05 -0.37
CA GLY A 231 -15.95 0.63 0.70
C GLY A 231 -16.49 2.02 0.35
N THR A 232 -15.66 2.90 -0.20
CA THR A 232 -16.03 4.27 -0.59
C THR A 232 -17.08 4.29 -1.71
N LEU A 233 -16.95 3.39 -2.69
CA LEU A 233 -17.92 3.22 -3.78
C LEU A 233 -19.21 2.50 -3.32
N GLY A 234 -19.31 2.07 -2.07
CA GLY A 234 -20.49 1.37 -1.56
C GLY A 234 -20.69 -0.04 -2.15
N VAL A 235 -19.67 -0.64 -2.77
CA VAL A 235 -19.77 -2.01 -3.33
C VAL A 235 -19.91 -3.04 -2.20
N PHE A 236 -19.21 -2.80 -1.09
CA PHE A 236 -19.33 -3.58 0.16
C PHE A 236 -19.32 -2.67 1.37
N GLU A 237 -19.93 -3.14 2.46
CA GLU A 237 -19.83 -2.50 3.78
C GLU A 237 -18.46 -2.77 4.40
N ILE A 238 -17.45 -2.07 3.89
CA ILE A 238 -16.05 -2.13 4.34
C ILE A 238 -15.63 -0.74 4.79
N LYS A 239 -15.00 -0.63 5.97
CA LYS A 239 -14.57 0.64 6.53
C LYS A 239 -13.19 0.52 7.16
N VAL A 240 -12.33 1.49 6.88
CA VAL A 240 -10.99 1.55 7.47
C VAL A 240 -11.10 1.85 8.97
N GLY A 241 -10.65 0.92 9.81
CA GLY A 241 -10.56 1.09 11.26
C GLY A 241 -9.13 1.46 11.72
N ARG A 242 -8.11 1.14 10.92
CA ARG A 242 -6.70 1.48 11.15
C ARG A 242 -5.95 1.48 9.82
N LEU A 243 -4.82 2.20 9.78
CA LEU A 243 -4.06 2.36 8.52
C LEU A 243 -3.14 1.18 8.20
N HIS A 244 -2.90 0.26 9.11
CA HIS A 244 -1.95 -0.85 8.93
C HIS A 244 -0.54 -0.35 8.51
N LEU A 245 -0.02 0.66 9.20
CA LEU A 245 1.29 1.26 8.94
C LEU A 245 2.41 0.30 9.37
N ALA A 246 2.72 -0.67 8.51
CA ALA A 246 3.74 -1.67 8.75
C ALA A 246 4.65 -1.86 7.53
N GLY A 247 5.89 -2.29 7.77
CA GLY A 247 6.88 -2.51 6.71
C GLY A 247 7.63 -1.23 6.31
N GLU A 248 8.18 -1.23 5.08
CA GLU A 248 9.06 -0.18 4.56
C GLU A 248 8.49 0.53 3.32
N ASN A 249 7.16 0.43 3.09
CA ASN A 249 6.52 1.18 2.02
C ASN A 249 6.53 2.69 2.32
N GLU A 250 6.38 3.53 1.29
CA GLU A 250 6.49 4.99 1.39
C GLU A 250 5.48 5.59 2.38
N THR A 251 4.24 5.09 2.41
CA THR A 251 3.21 5.53 3.35
C THR A 251 3.62 5.29 4.82
N THR A 252 4.16 4.11 5.13
CA THR A 252 4.64 3.78 6.47
C THR A 252 5.86 4.60 6.85
N VAL A 253 6.80 4.79 5.92
CA VAL A 253 8.00 5.62 6.14
C VAL A 253 7.59 7.07 6.40
N ALA A 254 6.62 7.60 5.65
CA ALA A 254 6.05 8.93 5.89
C ALA A 254 5.39 9.02 7.26
N GLY A 255 4.57 8.04 7.63
CA GLY A 255 3.96 7.97 8.96
C GLY A 255 4.99 7.98 10.09
N LYS A 256 6.06 7.18 9.99
CA LYS A 256 7.17 7.19 10.96
C LYS A 256 7.83 8.57 11.08
N ARG A 257 7.98 9.29 9.95
CA ARG A 257 8.54 10.66 9.95
C ARG A 257 7.60 11.66 10.58
N VAL A 258 6.32 11.65 10.23
CA VAL A 258 5.31 12.60 10.73
C VAL A 258 5.11 12.41 12.23
N PHE A 259 4.97 11.18 12.68
CA PHE A 259 4.67 10.88 14.08
C PHE A 259 5.92 10.71 14.96
N GLY A 260 7.13 10.68 14.37
CA GLY A 260 8.38 10.56 15.11
C GLY A 260 8.53 9.23 15.88
N ILE A 261 7.86 8.17 15.43
CA ILE A 261 7.78 6.89 16.13
C ILE A 261 7.84 5.73 15.15
N GLY A 262 8.40 4.59 15.57
CA GLY A 262 8.54 3.39 14.73
C GLY A 262 7.61 2.24 15.08
N ASP A 263 7.00 2.25 16.27
CA ASP A 263 6.06 1.22 16.71
C ASP A 263 4.75 1.29 15.93
N THR A 264 4.35 0.17 15.31
CA THR A 264 3.20 0.12 14.40
C THR A 264 1.86 0.38 15.09
N LEU A 265 1.69 -0.09 16.33
CA LEU A 265 0.45 0.14 17.09
C LEU A 265 0.31 1.62 17.49
N LEU A 266 1.42 2.23 17.86
CA LEU A 266 1.46 3.65 18.20
C LEU A 266 1.30 4.53 16.94
N LEU A 267 1.82 4.11 15.78
CA LEU A 267 1.59 4.79 14.50
C LEU A 267 0.10 4.84 14.18
N ASP A 268 -0.61 3.71 14.23
CA ASP A 268 -2.04 3.67 13.94
C ASP A 268 -2.84 4.54 14.93
N ARG A 269 -2.51 4.51 16.23
CA ARG A 269 -3.16 5.38 17.23
C ARG A 269 -2.92 6.87 16.98
N ARG A 270 -1.71 7.26 16.59
CA ARG A 270 -1.38 8.66 16.24
C ARG A 270 -2.12 9.09 14.98
N ALA A 271 -2.19 8.25 13.98
CA ALA A 271 -2.95 8.52 12.77
C ALA A 271 -4.44 8.71 13.06
N MET A 272 -5.04 7.85 13.89
CA MET A 272 -6.43 7.98 14.32
C MET A 272 -6.66 9.31 15.07
N ALA A 273 -5.79 9.67 16.01
CA ALA A 273 -5.90 10.94 16.74
C ALA A 273 -5.77 12.16 15.81
N LEU A 274 -4.87 12.11 14.82
CA LEU A 274 -4.74 13.17 13.82
C LEU A 274 -6.01 13.30 12.97
N ALA A 275 -6.56 12.19 12.48
CA ALA A 275 -7.78 12.17 11.69
C ALA A 275 -8.97 12.73 12.48
N GLU A 276 -9.14 12.30 13.73
CA GLU A 276 -10.21 12.75 14.62
C GLU A 276 -10.15 14.25 14.89
N ILE A 277 -8.98 14.78 15.27
CA ILE A 277 -8.83 16.20 15.63
C ILE A 277 -8.93 17.10 14.40
N CYS A 278 -8.48 16.65 13.24
CA CYS A 278 -8.64 17.37 11.97
C CYS A 278 -10.02 17.17 11.32
N GLU A 279 -10.88 16.33 11.91
CA GLU A 279 -12.18 15.95 11.34
C GLU A 279 -12.07 15.42 9.89
N LEU A 280 -11.04 14.61 9.63
CA LEU A 280 -10.80 13.98 8.34
C LEU A 280 -11.16 12.48 8.40
N PRO A 281 -11.63 11.88 7.31
CA PRO A 281 -11.75 10.43 7.23
C PRO A 281 -10.38 9.76 7.45
N LEU A 282 -10.32 8.76 8.35
CA LEU A 282 -9.05 8.05 8.63
C LEU A 282 -8.39 7.52 7.35
N VAL A 283 -9.18 7.02 6.41
CA VAL A 283 -8.72 6.50 5.13
C VAL A 283 -7.97 7.55 4.30
N ALA A 284 -8.29 8.84 4.41
CA ALA A 284 -7.60 9.92 3.70
C ALA A 284 -6.11 10.03 4.10
N LEU A 285 -5.78 9.66 5.34
CA LEU A 285 -4.40 9.74 5.82
C LEU A 285 -3.46 8.80 5.06
N ASP A 286 -3.97 7.73 4.49
CA ASP A 286 -3.15 6.78 3.74
C ASP A 286 -2.51 7.44 2.51
N LEU A 287 -3.34 7.98 1.63
CA LEU A 287 -2.88 8.66 0.42
C LEU A 287 -2.16 9.97 0.77
N GLY A 288 -2.67 10.74 1.74
CA GLY A 288 -2.05 11.98 2.16
C GLY A 288 -0.62 11.78 2.70
N LEU A 289 -0.38 10.75 3.49
CA LEU A 289 0.97 10.39 3.96
C LEU A 289 1.86 9.95 2.81
N HIS A 290 1.34 9.15 1.87
CA HIS A 290 2.08 8.74 0.68
C HIS A 290 2.55 9.95 -0.13
N ASN A 291 1.63 10.82 -0.52
CA ASN A 291 1.91 12.01 -1.33
C ASN A 291 2.89 12.95 -0.62
N TRP A 292 2.66 13.20 0.67
CA TRP A 292 3.59 13.99 1.47
C TRP A 292 4.99 13.36 1.54
N GLY A 293 5.07 12.05 1.71
CA GLY A 293 6.33 11.32 1.84
C GLY A 293 7.17 11.29 0.58
N THR A 294 6.53 11.13 -0.57
CA THR A 294 7.15 11.08 -1.89
C THR A 294 7.42 12.49 -2.46
N GLY A 295 6.62 13.47 -2.04
CA GLY A 295 6.64 14.82 -2.62
C GLY A 295 6.01 14.91 -4.00
N VAL A 296 5.30 13.87 -4.41
CA VAL A 296 4.52 13.81 -5.67
C VAL A 296 3.09 13.50 -5.31
N ARG A 297 2.16 14.34 -5.79
CA ARG A 297 0.74 14.09 -5.61
C ARG A 297 0.26 13.05 -6.61
N VAL A 298 -0.36 12.00 -6.10
CA VAL A 298 -0.94 10.91 -6.88
C VAL A 298 -2.45 10.89 -6.62
N GLY A 299 -3.23 10.93 -7.69
CA GLY A 299 -4.70 10.93 -7.59
C GLY A 299 -5.32 9.54 -7.49
N GLY A 300 -4.61 8.49 -7.94
CA GLY A 300 -5.20 7.15 -8.03
C GLY A 300 -6.40 7.10 -8.98
N GLY A 301 -6.29 7.77 -10.15
CA GLY A 301 -7.34 7.89 -11.14
C GLY A 301 -8.30 9.07 -10.93
N VAL A 302 -8.04 9.93 -9.95
CA VAL A 302 -8.78 11.18 -9.70
C VAL A 302 -7.86 12.36 -10.03
N PRO A 303 -8.38 13.50 -10.54
CA PRO A 303 -7.58 14.67 -10.85
C PRO A 303 -6.72 15.14 -9.68
N ILE A 304 -5.48 15.55 -9.96
CA ILE A 304 -4.51 15.97 -8.92
C ILE A 304 -4.69 17.44 -8.50
N ASP A 305 -5.47 18.20 -9.23
CA ASP A 305 -5.74 19.62 -9.09
C ASP A 305 -7.12 19.93 -8.47
N LEU A 306 -7.69 18.96 -7.72
CA LEU A 306 -8.95 19.17 -7.01
C LEU A 306 -8.91 20.43 -6.15
N GLU A 307 -10.02 21.17 -6.17
CA GLU A 307 -10.23 22.27 -5.24
C GLU A 307 -10.29 21.73 -3.80
N LEU A 308 -9.46 22.28 -2.93
CA LEU A 308 -9.36 21.87 -1.53
C LEU A 308 -10.36 22.66 -0.68
N ASP A 309 -11.08 21.95 0.20
CA ASP A 309 -11.98 22.59 1.16
C ASP A 309 -11.20 23.54 2.10
N PRO A 310 -11.42 24.88 2.02
CA PRO A 310 -10.69 25.85 2.83
C PRO A 310 -10.98 25.70 4.32
N ASP A 311 -12.19 25.25 4.70
CA ASP A 311 -12.56 25.05 6.08
C ASP A 311 -11.83 23.83 6.67
N ALA A 312 -11.65 22.78 5.88
CA ALA A 312 -10.84 21.61 6.28
C ALA A 312 -9.37 21.99 6.45
N ILE A 313 -8.81 22.80 5.55
CA ILE A 313 -7.46 23.34 5.67
C ILE A 313 -7.31 24.13 6.98
N GLU A 314 -8.23 25.02 7.26
CA GLU A 314 -8.18 25.88 8.45
C GLU A 314 -8.37 25.08 9.75
N ARG A 315 -9.23 24.05 9.74
CA ARG A 315 -9.33 23.11 10.89
C ARG A 315 -8.01 22.41 11.16
N CYS A 316 -7.39 21.87 10.11
CA CYS A 316 -6.09 21.20 10.23
C CYS A 316 -4.99 22.16 10.67
N ARG A 317 -4.94 23.39 10.16
CA ARG A 317 -3.98 24.43 10.60
C ARG A 317 -4.10 24.72 12.07
N ARG A 318 -5.30 24.93 12.57
CA ARG A 318 -5.55 25.14 14.00
C ARG A 318 -5.13 23.93 14.85
N ALA A 319 -5.45 22.73 14.37
CA ALA A 319 -5.10 21.49 15.07
C ALA A 319 -3.56 21.29 15.15
N LEU A 320 -2.85 21.60 14.08
CA LEU A 320 -1.40 21.46 14.00
C LEU A 320 -0.64 22.70 14.49
N LYS A 321 -1.31 23.83 14.73
CA LYS A 321 -0.74 25.11 15.19
C LYS A 321 0.23 25.72 14.16
N VAL A 322 -0.17 25.75 12.88
CA VAL A 322 0.53 26.41 11.77
C VAL A 322 -0.32 27.52 11.15
#